data_c057ab255a0835a48b82eac1ec5182c6
#
_entry.id   c057ab255a0835a48b82eac1ec5182c6
#
_cell.length_a   1.000
_cell.length_b   1.000
_cell.length_c   1.000
_cell.angle_alpha   90.00
_cell.angle_beta   90.00
_cell.angle_gamma   90.00
#
_symmetry.space_group_name_H-M   'P 1'
#
loop_
_entity.id
_entity.type
_entity.pdbx_description
1 polymer ?
#
loop_
_entity_poly.entity_id
_entity_poly.type
_entity_poly.pdbx_seq_one_letter_code
_entity_poly.pdbx_strand_id
1 'polypeptide(L)'
;MSAAPISQPDLLMQLSDDDFQAALLAGVSRTFALTIPQLPVGLFSAVANAYLLCRIVDTIEDEVSLSPRQKHYFCEEFIEVVRTGDNSEAFAVELAPLLSEQTIAAEHTLIHVLPRVIQITHSFAPAQIDALASCVATMAAGMPLFQDLNLRGGLATVADLDKYCYYVAGCVGEMLTKLFCHYSPEIAKHEQELMRLAVSFGQGLQMTNILKDIWDDAKRGVCWLPQEIFSELGYDLATLTPETDSALFRTGLTRLIAIAQGHLANALAYTELLPSHEVGMRQFCLWALGMAVLTLKKIRQNLHFNRSEQVKISRTSVKATIVTSRLLGRHNGALTFVFNVASRGLTTPDWHYSTFLSSADRFTSNCDGLSSAKSTLASSACIHDVVHTEGTQSPAADSNL
;
A
#
# COMPACT_ATOMS: atom_id res chain seq x y z
N MET A 1 24.41 -2.07 -12.02
CA MET A 1 24.38 -3.53 -12.24
C MET A 1 23.37 -4.06 -11.26
N SER A 2 22.26 -4.62 -11.71
CA SER A 2 21.26 -5.23 -10.81
C SER A 2 21.82 -6.58 -10.37
N ALA A 3 22.02 -6.77 -9.08
CA ALA A 3 22.36 -8.07 -8.53
C ALA A 3 21.23 -9.06 -8.85
N ALA A 4 21.58 -10.28 -9.25
CA ALA A 4 20.62 -11.35 -9.40
C ALA A 4 20.01 -11.69 -8.03
N PRO A 5 18.72 -12.03 -7.93
CA PRO A 5 18.12 -12.41 -6.66
C PRO A 5 18.82 -13.66 -6.09
N ILE A 6 19.34 -13.55 -4.88
CA ILE A 6 19.89 -14.67 -4.12
C ILE A 6 18.70 -15.43 -3.56
N SER A 7 18.46 -16.63 -4.04
CA SER A 7 17.28 -17.44 -3.70
C SER A 7 17.51 -18.49 -2.59
N GLN A 8 18.70 -18.53 -1.99
CA GLN A 8 19.01 -19.49 -0.91
C GLN A 8 19.02 -18.77 0.44
N PRO A 9 18.11 -19.08 1.37
CA PRO A 9 18.01 -18.44 2.69
C PRO A 9 19.34 -18.43 3.48
N ASP A 10 20.10 -19.54 3.45
CA ASP A 10 21.36 -19.66 4.16
C ASP A 10 22.44 -18.66 3.69
N LEU A 11 22.46 -18.35 2.39
CA LEU A 11 23.37 -17.34 1.84
C LEU A 11 22.94 -15.91 2.23
N LEU A 12 21.64 -15.65 2.30
CA LEU A 12 21.11 -14.36 2.76
C LEU A 12 21.53 -14.09 4.22
N MET A 13 21.52 -15.11 5.07
CA MET A 13 21.86 -14.97 6.48
C MET A 13 23.34 -14.61 6.73
N GLN A 14 24.23 -14.74 5.74
CA GLN A 14 25.66 -14.39 5.82
C GLN A 14 25.97 -12.97 5.37
N LEU A 15 25.00 -12.26 4.77
CA LEU A 15 25.19 -10.90 4.27
C LEU A 15 25.19 -9.87 5.41
N SER A 16 25.74 -8.68 5.16
CA SER A 16 25.47 -7.52 6.01
C SER A 16 23.98 -7.16 6.00
N ASP A 17 23.50 -6.39 6.98
CA ASP A 17 22.07 -6.04 7.04
C ASP A 17 21.61 -5.25 5.81
N ASP A 18 22.42 -4.31 5.32
CA ASP A 18 22.10 -3.54 4.12
C ASP A 18 22.09 -4.42 2.85
N ASP A 19 23.06 -5.34 2.70
CA ASP A 19 23.10 -6.27 1.56
C ASP A 19 21.95 -7.29 1.63
N PHE A 20 21.61 -7.76 2.83
CA PHE A 20 20.46 -8.63 3.07
C PHE A 20 19.15 -7.96 2.64
N GLN A 21 18.91 -6.74 3.09
CA GLN A 21 17.71 -5.97 2.72
C GLN A 21 17.69 -5.68 1.22
N ALA A 22 18.82 -5.29 0.62
CA ALA A 22 18.92 -5.02 -0.81
C ALA A 22 18.61 -6.27 -1.66
N ALA A 23 19.10 -7.45 -1.24
CA ALA A 23 18.84 -8.72 -1.90
C ALA A 23 17.35 -9.10 -1.84
N LEU A 24 16.69 -8.95 -0.68
CA LEU A 24 15.26 -9.19 -0.54
C LEU A 24 14.43 -8.22 -1.37
N LEU A 25 14.74 -6.91 -1.33
CA LEU A 25 14.07 -5.89 -2.14
C LEU A 25 14.10 -6.23 -3.63
N ALA A 26 15.24 -6.71 -4.14
CA ALA A 26 15.37 -7.09 -5.55
C ALA A 26 14.42 -8.22 -5.95
N GLY A 27 14.07 -9.11 -5.03
CA GLY A 27 13.12 -10.21 -5.24
C GLY A 27 11.66 -9.77 -5.19
N VAL A 28 11.30 -8.91 -4.22
CA VAL A 28 9.89 -8.57 -3.93
C VAL A 28 9.44 -7.24 -4.54
N SER A 29 10.33 -6.44 -5.13
CA SER A 29 9.97 -5.16 -5.74
C SER A 29 10.79 -4.82 -6.98
N ARG A 30 10.10 -4.44 -8.05
CA ARG A 30 10.77 -3.91 -9.26
C ARG A 30 11.05 -2.41 -9.13
N THR A 31 10.13 -1.66 -8.58
CA THR A 31 10.19 -0.19 -8.50
C THR A 31 11.02 0.25 -7.30
N PHE A 32 10.69 -0.26 -6.12
CA PHE A 32 11.34 0.19 -4.89
C PHE A 32 12.77 -0.34 -4.74
N ALA A 33 13.11 -1.50 -5.32
CA ALA A 33 14.49 -1.94 -5.47
C ALA A 33 15.37 -0.98 -6.29
N LEU A 34 14.78 -0.08 -7.10
CA LEU A 34 15.52 0.97 -7.81
C LEU A 34 15.55 2.29 -7.02
N THR A 35 14.46 2.63 -6.32
CA THR A 35 14.30 3.95 -5.69
C THR A 35 14.91 4.01 -4.30
N ILE A 36 14.73 2.98 -3.46
CA ILE A 36 15.24 2.94 -2.08
C ILE A 36 16.77 3.09 -2.02
N PRO A 37 17.58 2.47 -2.91
CA PRO A 37 19.03 2.67 -2.92
C PRO A 37 19.51 4.10 -3.23
N GLN A 38 18.61 5.03 -3.58
CA GLN A 38 18.96 6.44 -3.78
C GLN A 38 18.99 7.22 -2.45
N LEU A 39 18.38 6.66 -1.40
CA LEU A 39 18.33 7.29 -0.08
C LEU A 39 19.72 7.36 0.56
N PRO A 40 19.98 8.38 1.41
CA PRO A 40 21.18 8.44 2.21
C PRO A 40 21.35 7.18 3.09
N VAL A 41 22.61 6.84 3.40
CA VAL A 41 22.95 5.63 4.20
C VAL A 41 22.14 5.58 5.51
N GLY A 42 21.96 6.71 6.21
CA GLY A 42 21.19 6.76 7.46
C GLY A 42 19.68 6.52 7.31
N LEU A 43 19.14 6.53 6.07
CA LEU A 43 17.73 6.27 5.78
C LEU A 43 17.52 4.95 5.05
N PHE A 44 18.51 4.49 4.28
CA PHE A 44 18.38 3.29 3.45
C PHE A 44 17.87 2.10 4.26
N SER A 45 18.55 1.76 5.35
CA SER A 45 18.22 0.57 6.14
C SER A 45 16.80 0.64 6.72
N ALA A 46 16.40 1.78 7.29
CA ALA A 46 15.07 1.95 7.87
C ALA A 46 13.95 1.88 6.81
N VAL A 47 14.15 2.51 5.63
CA VAL A 47 13.14 2.51 4.56
C VAL A 47 13.10 1.16 3.84
N ALA A 48 14.24 0.50 3.66
CA ALA A 48 14.30 -0.86 3.11
C ALA A 48 13.54 -1.84 4.01
N ASN A 49 13.79 -1.77 5.32
CA ASN A 49 13.11 -2.59 6.30
C ASN A 49 11.60 -2.32 6.34
N ALA A 50 11.22 -1.04 6.34
CA ALA A 50 9.82 -0.62 6.27
C ALA A 50 9.10 -1.25 5.06
N TYR A 51 9.73 -1.23 3.88
CA TYR A 51 9.18 -1.86 2.70
C TYR A 51 8.98 -3.38 2.89
N LEU A 52 9.95 -4.08 3.49
CA LEU A 52 9.85 -5.51 3.73
C LEU A 52 8.71 -5.84 4.72
N LEU A 53 8.55 -5.04 5.79
CA LEU A 53 7.43 -5.19 6.73
C LEU A 53 6.08 -4.98 6.04
N CYS A 54 5.92 -3.92 5.23
CA CYS A 54 4.70 -3.70 4.46
C CYS A 54 4.43 -4.86 3.48
N ARG A 55 5.47 -5.39 2.83
CA ARG A 55 5.33 -6.54 1.92
C ARG A 55 4.86 -7.81 2.63
N ILE A 56 5.25 -8.02 3.90
CA ILE A 56 4.74 -9.13 4.70
C ILE A 56 3.23 -8.99 4.93
N VAL A 57 2.76 -7.78 5.26
CA VAL A 57 1.31 -7.51 5.40
C VAL A 57 0.58 -7.78 4.08
N ASP A 58 1.10 -7.28 2.95
CA ASP A 58 0.53 -7.53 1.62
C ASP A 58 0.48 -9.04 1.32
N THR A 59 1.55 -9.79 1.65
CA THR A 59 1.61 -11.25 1.43
C THR A 59 0.54 -11.99 2.23
N ILE A 60 0.29 -11.62 3.49
CA ILE A 60 -0.79 -12.20 4.31
C ILE A 60 -2.16 -11.88 3.69
N GLU A 61 -2.34 -10.64 3.24
CA GLU A 61 -3.58 -10.15 2.66
C GLU A 61 -3.91 -10.83 1.33
N ASP A 62 -2.92 -10.93 0.43
CA ASP A 62 -3.06 -11.50 -0.92
C ASP A 62 -3.12 -13.05 -0.91
N GLU A 63 -2.71 -13.73 0.17
CA GLU A 63 -2.64 -15.20 0.22
C GLU A 63 -4.02 -15.86 0.09
N VAL A 64 -4.21 -16.62 -0.98
CA VAL A 64 -5.49 -17.24 -1.33
C VAL A 64 -5.82 -18.49 -0.49
N SER A 65 -4.82 -19.12 0.10
CA SER A 65 -4.99 -20.32 0.96
C SER A 65 -5.42 -19.95 2.38
N LEU A 66 -5.25 -18.69 2.79
CA LEU A 66 -5.67 -18.23 4.10
C LEU A 66 -7.17 -17.84 4.08
N SER A 67 -7.93 -18.40 5.01
CA SER A 67 -9.28 -17.92 5.29
C SER A 67 -9.26 -16.48 5.85
N PRO A 68 -10.36 -15.71 5.74
CA PRO A 68 -10.43 -14.35 6.32
C PRO A 68 -10.06 -14.31 7.82
N ARG A 69 -10.46 -15.35 8.58
CA ARG A 69 -10.12 -15.47 10.00
C ARG A 69 -8.61 -15.66 10.22
N GLN A 70 -7.95 -16.46 9.40
CA GLN A 70 -6.50 -16.65 9.47
C GLN A 70 -5.74 -15.38 9.08
N LYS A 71 -6.17 -14.68 8.04
CA LYS A 71 -5.59 -13.39 7.66
C LYS A 71 -5.67 -12.38 8.80
N HIS A 72 -6.83 -12.28 9.44
CA HIS A 72 -7.00 -11.41 10.60
C HIS A 72 -6.09 -11.81 11.76
N TYR A 73 -6.01 -13.09 12.08
CA TYR A 73 -5.12 -13.62 13.11
C TYR A 73 -3.65 -13.28 12.82
N PHE A 74 -3.15 -13.59 11.62
CA PHE A 74 -1.75 -13.30 11.28
C PHE A 74 -1.46 -11.79 11.19
N CYS A 75 -2.41 -10.97 10.78
CA CYS A 75 -2.25 -9.52 10.81
C CYS A 75 -2.15 -8.99 12.25
N GLU A 76 -2.98 -9.47 13.18
CA GLU A 76 -2.92 -9.07 14.61
C GLU A 76 -1.61 -9.54 15.26
N GLU A 77 -1.21 -10.81 15.05
CA GLU A 77 0.05 -11.34 15.55
C GLU A 77 1.26 -10.59 14.97
N PHE A 78 1.24 -10.26 13.68
CA PHE A 78 2.34 -9.53 13.06
C PHE A 78 2.51 -8.12 13.62
N ILE A 79 1.42 -7.43 13.95
CA ILE A 79 1.49 -6.13 14.64
C ILE A 79 2.26 -6.27 15.96
N GLU A 80 1.96 -7.29 16.75
CA GLU A 80 2.65 -7.51 18.02
C GLU A 80 4.12 -7.91 17.82
N VAL A 81 4.42 -8.79 16.85
CA VAL A 81 5.79 -9.15 16.47
C VAL A 81 6.62 -7.93 16.08
N VAL A 82 6.07 -7.02 15.27
CA VAL A 82 6.79 -5.80 14.86
C VAL A 82 6.97 -4.86 16.05
N ARG A 83 5.97 -4.76 16.94
CA ARG A 83 6.02 -3.84 18.09
C ARG A 83 7.00 -4.31 19.17
N THR A 84 7.01 -5.60 19.51
CA THR A 84 7.76 -6.15 20.63
C THR A 84 9.11 -6.74 20.23
N GLY A 85 9.24 -7.26 19.01
CA GLY A 85 10.37 -8.06 18.56
C GLY A 85 10.27 -9.54 18.95
N ASP A 86 9.28 -9.91 19.77
CA ASP A 86 9.12 -11.25 20.28
C ASP A 86 8.40 -12.17 19.28
N ASN A 87 8.58 -13.47 19.44
CA ASN A 87 7.86 -14.54 18.70
C ASN A 87 8.04 -14.53 17.17
N SER A 88 9.02 -13.80 16.63
CA SER A 88 9.22 -13.71 15.18
C SER A 88 9.52 -15.06 14.51
N GLU A 89 10.27 -15.95 15.17
CA GLU A 89 10.53 -17.33 14.68
C GLU A 89 9.26 -18.17 14.69
N ALA A 90 8.49 -18.13 15.78
CA ALA A 90 7.24 -18.88 15.90
C ALA A 90 6.24 -18.44 14.83
N PHE A 91 6.11 -17.13 14.62
CA PHE A 91 5.26 -16.55 13.57
C PHE A 91 5.67 -17.03 12.17
N ALA A 92 6.97 -16.99 11.84
CA ALA A 92 7.47 -17.44 10.54
C ALA A 92 7.22 -18.94 10.32
N VAL A 93 7.44 -19.77 11.35
CA VAL A 93 7.20 -21.23 11.30
C VAL A 93 5.72 -21.55 11.12
N GLU A 94 4.81 -20.78 11.72
CA GLU A 94 3.38 -20.99 11.59
C GLU A 94 2.84 -20.53 10.22
N LEU A 95 3.28 -19.38 9.72
CA LEU A 95 2.77 -18.81 8.47
C LEU A 95 3.35 -19.49 7.21
N ALA A 96 4.66 -19.79 7.19
CA ALA A 96 5.36 -20.25 5.99
C ALA A 96 4.72 -21.49 5.31
N PRO A 97 4.27 -22.54 6.04
CA PRO A 97 3.65 -23.72 5.43
C PRO A 97 2.24 -23.47 4.87
N LEU A 98 1.61 -22.32 5.20
CA LEU A 98 0.27 -21.96 4.76
C LEU A 98 0.27 -21.16 3.46
N LEU A 99 1.44 -20.69 3.00
CA LEU A 99 1.57 -19.98 1.75
C LEU A 99 1.39 -20.92 0.55
N SER A 100 0.56 -20.52 -0.41
CA SER A 100 0.26 -21.27 -1.62
C SER A 100 1.36 -21.16 -2.68
N GLU A 101 1.30 -22.02 -3.70
CA GLU A 101 2.17 -21.94 -4.88
C GLU A 101 1.94 -20.63 -5.72
N GLN A 102 0.85 -19.90 -5.48
CA GLN A 102 0.58 -18.63 -6.15
C GLN A 102 1.42 -17.49 -5.56
N THR A 103 1.81 -17.58 -4.29
CA THR A 103 2.76 -16.67 -3.65
C THR A 103 4.13 -16.83 -4.30
N ILE A 104 4.76 -15.74 -4.71
CA ILE A 104 6.05 -15.80 -5.41
C ILE A 104 7.17 -16.28 -4.50
N ALA A 105 8.16 -16.97 -5.06
CA ALA A 105 9.29 -17.56 -4.32
C ALA A 105 10.05 -16.54 -3.44
N ALA A 106 10.11 -15.27 -3.86
CA ALA A 106 10.76 -14.22 -3.08
C ALA A 106 9.98 -13.87 -1.80
N GLU A 107 8.65 -13.94 -1.81
CA GLU A 107 7.80 -13.73 -0.63
C GLU A 107 7.87 -14.94 0.32
N HIS A 108 7.89 -16.18 -0.19
CA HIS A 108 8.22 -17.35 0.62
C HIS A 108 9.57 -17.18 1.33
N THR A 109 10.60 -16.70 0.60
CA THR A 109 11.91 -16.43 1.18
C THR A 109 11.80 -15.34 2.26
N LEU A 110 11.07 -14.25 2.00
CA LEU A 110 10.89 -13.15 2.95
C LEU A 110 10.24 -13.64 4.26
N ILE A 111 9.20 -14.45 4.18
CA ILE A 111 8.56 -15.02 5.38
C ILE A 111 9.54 -15.95 6.13
N HIS A 112 10.32 -16.75 5.42
CA HIS A 112 11.30 -17.65 6.06
C HIS A 112 12.39 -16.88 6.84
N VAL A 113 12.85 -15.74 6.33
CA VAL A 113 13.89 -14.91 6.96
C VAL A 113 13.33 -13.74 7.79
N LEU A 114 12.02 -13.72 8.03
CA LEU A 114 11.33 -12.69 8.82
C LEU A 114 11.97 -12.41 10.18
N PRO A 115 12.47 -13.41 10.96
CA PRO A 115 13.12 -13.14 12.24
C PRO A 115 14.27 -12.14 12.13
N ARG A 116 15.06 -12.18 11.05
CA ARG A 116 16.14 -11.21 10.83
C ARG A 116 15.61 -9.83 10.44
N VAL A 117 14.51 -9.75 9.66
CA VAL A 117 13.86 -8.47 9.37
C VAL A 117 13.42 -7.78 10.65
N ILE A 118 12.83 -8.54 11.59
CA ILE A 118 12.42 -8.04 12.91
C ILE A 118 13.64 -7.64 13.76
N GLN A 119 14.70 -8.45 13.77
CA GLN A 119 15.95 -8.10 14.46
C GLN A 119 16.51 -6.75 13.97
N ILE A 120 16.53 -6.52 12.65
CA ILE A 120 16.94 -5.24 12.06
C ILE A 120 15.98 -4.11 12.49
N THR A 121 14.66 -4.34 12.50
CA THR A 121 13.69 -3.36 13.00
C THR A 121 14.05 -2.88 14.39
N HIS A 122 14.37 -3.80 15.30
CA HIS A 122 14.69 -3.50 16.69
C HIS A 122 16.11 -2.96 16.93
N SER A 123 16.93 -2.84 15.86
CA SER A 123 18.21 -2.12 15.91
C SER A 123 18.05 -0.60 15.67
N PHE A 124 16.88 -0.14 15.23
CA PHE A 124 16.62 1.28 14.96
C PHE A 124 16.32 2.08 16.23
N ALA A 125 16.32 3.41 16.11
CA ALA A 125 15.91 4.28 17.20
C ALA A 125 14.41 4.09 17.53
N PRO A 126 13.98 4.27 18.81
CA PRO A 126 12.58 4.09 19.20
C PRO A 126 11.57 4.83 18.32
N ALA A 127 11.85 6.08 17.93
CA ALA A 127 10.98 6.85 17.05
C ALA A 127 10.83 6.24 15.65
N GLN A 128 11.86 5.57 15.14
CA GLN A 128 11.78 4.84 13.87
C GLN A 128 10.97 3.57 14.02
N ILE A 129 11.19 2.79 15.10
CA ILE A 129 10.39 1.60 15.41
C ILE A 129 8.90 1.97 15.52
N ASP A 130 8.59 3.03 16.26
CA ASP A 130 7.20 3.53 16.40
C ASP A 130 6.57 3.90 15.05
N ALA A 131 7.33 4.54 14.16
CA ALA A 131 6.86 4.89 12.83
C ALA A 131 6.54 3.64 12.00
N LEU A 132 7.44 2.64 12.01
CA LEU A 132 7.25 1.37 11.30
C LEU A 132 6.06 0.57 11.87
N ALA A 133 6.01 0.39 13.18
CA ALA A 133 4.95 -0.33 13.87
C ALA A 133 3.57 0.31 13.66
N SER A 134 3.49 1.65 13.69
CA SER A 134 2.24 2.39 13.41
C SER A 134 1.77 2.17 11.97
N CYS A 135 2.68 2.15 11.00
CA CYS A 135 2.34 1.90 9.60
C CYS A 135 1.81 0.47 9.41
N VAL A 136 2.53 -0.53 9.92
CA VAL A 136 2.13 -1.94 9.87
C VAL A 136 0.77 -2.13 10.52
N ALA A 137 0.55 -1.55 11.71
CA ALA A 137 -0.73 -1.63 12.41
C ALA A 137 -1.88 -1.02 11.59
N THR A 138 -1.64 0.12 10.94
CA THR A 138 -2.63 0.79 10.08
C THR A 138 -2.98 -0.06 8.86
N MET A 139 -1.98 -0.60 8.16
CA MET A 139 -2.18 -1.49 7.01
C MET A 139 -2.95 -2.75 7.42
N ALA A 140 -2.44 -3.47 8.41
CA ALA A 140 -2.97 -4.75 8.87
C ALA A 140 -4.40 -4.65 9.45
N ALA A 141 -4.77 -3.51 10.05
CA ALA A 141 -6.12 -3.26 10.53
C ALA A 141 -7.07 -2.79 9.42
N GLY A 142 -6.56 -2.09 8.40
CA GLY A 142 -7.39 -1.44 7.38
C GLY A 142 -7.68 -2.29 6.16
N MET A 143 -6.72 -3.06 5.67
CA MET A 143 -6.85 -3.87 4.45
C MET A 143 -7.95 -4.94 4.56
N PRO A 144 -8.07 -5.69 5.68
CA PRO A 144 -9.13 -6.69 5.83
C PRO A 144 -10.55 -6.12 5.76
N LEU A 145 -10.75 -4.83 6.05
CA LEU A 145 -12.09 -4.19 5.97
C LEU A 145 -12.68 -4.22 4.54
N PHE A 146 -11.85 -4.40 3.53
CA PHE A 146 -12.25 -4.44 2.13
C PHE A 146 -12.36 -5.87 1.58
N GLN A 147 -11.82 -6.88 2.27
CA GLN A 147 -11.85 -8.28 1.82
C GLN A 147 -13.23 -8.90 1.92
N ASP A 148 -14.03 -8.51 2.92
CA ASP A 148 -15.40 -9.03 3.13
C ASP A 148 -16.42 -8.37 2.19
N LEU A 149 -16.00 -7.36 1.40
CA LEU A 149 -16.88 -6.67 0.48
C LEU A 149 -17.04 -7.46 -0.83
N ASN A 150 -18.26 -7.49 -1.36
CA ASN A 150 -18.48 -7.96 -2.72
C ASN A 150 -18.01 -6.88 -3.72
N LEU A 151 -16.74 -6.94 -4.09
CA LEU A 151 -16.11 -5.94 -4.94
C LEU A 151 -16.35 -6.15 -6.45
N ARG A 152 -17.21 -7.07 -6.87
CA ARG A 152 -17.52 -7.25 -8.31
C ARG A 152 -18.16 -6.01 -8.94
N GLY A 153 -18.97 -5.27 -8.17
CA GLY A 153 -19.60 -4.02 -8.60
C GLY A 153 -18.80 -2.76 -8.26
N GLY A 154 -17.57 -2.91 -7.78
CA GLY A 154 -16.73 -1.79 -7.36
C GLY A 154 -16.95 -1.37 -5.91
N LEU A 155 -16.14 -0.40 -5.47
CA LEU A 155 -16.34 0.32 -4.21
C LEU A 155 -17.57 1.23 -4.32
N ALA A 156 -18.24 1.55 -3.21
CA ALA A 156 -19.45 2.37 -3.29
C ALA A 156 -19.13 3.81 -3.73
N THR A 157 -18.14 4.45 -3.12
CA THR A 157 -17.84 5.88 -3.30
C THR A 157 -16.36 6.13 -3.62
N VAL A 158 -16.05 7.35 -4.08
CA VAL A 158 -14.67 7.85 -4.21
C VAL A 158 -13.99 7.90 -2.84
N ALA A 159 -14.73 8.21 -1.78
CA ALA A 159 -14.20 8.23 -0.42
C ALA A 159 -13.77 6.83 0.05
N ASP A 160 -14.46 5.76 -0.37
CA ASP A 160 -14.03 4.37 -0.09
C ASP A 160 -12.75 4.02 -0.84
N LEU A 161 -12.60 4.48 -2.10
CA LEU A 161 -11.36 4.33 -2.85
C LEU A 161 -10.20 5.06 -2.17
N ASP A 162 -10.41 6.31 -1.73
CA ASP A 162 -9.41 7.09 -0.99
C ASP A 162 -9.02 6.40 0.31
N LYS A 163 -10.00 5.85 1.04
CA LYS A 163 -9.78 5.12 2.28
C LYS A 163 -8.97 3.83 2.06
N TYR A 164 -9.30 3.06 1.01
CA TYR A 164 -8.51 1.89 0.63
C TYR A 164 -7.06 2.28 0.29
N CYS A 165 -6.88 3.29 -0.57
CA CYS A 165 -5.57 3.79 -0.94
C CYS A 165 -4.78 4.35 0.27
N TYR A 166 -5.47 4.90 1.28
CA TYR A 166 -4.83 5.30 2.52
C TYR A 166 -4.23 4.12 3.28
N TYR A 167 -5.01 3.05 3.49
CA TYR A 167 -4.52 1.88 4.21
C TYR A 167 -3.39 1.16 3.49
N VAL A 168 -3.41 1.10 2.15
CA VAL A 168 -2.39 0.40 1.37
C VAL A 168 -1.13 1.25 1.16
N ALA A 169 -1.24 2.58 1.03
CA ALA A 169 -0.12 3.42 0.61
C ALA A 169 -0.05 4.80 1.30
N GLY A 170 -1.18 5.39 1.69
CA GLY A 170 -1.19 6.69 2.36
C GLY A 170 -0.45 6.66 3.70
N CYS A 171 -0.69 5.64 4.53
CA CYS A 171 0.00 5.42 5.81
C CYS A 171 1.51 5.20 5.62
N VAL A 172 1.94 4.62 4.49
CA VAL A 172 3.36 4.51 4.13
C VAL A 172 3.96 5.90 3.90
N GLY A 173 3.21 6.83 3.28
CA GLY A 173 3.64 8.22 3.13
C GLY A 173 3.88 8.90 4.47
N GLU A 174 2.98 8.71 5.45
CA GLU A 174 3.13 9.23 6.81
C GLU A 174 4.35 8.65 7.51
N MET A 175 4.55 7.33 7.44
CA MET A 175 5.72 6.65 7.98
C MET A 175 7.02 7.20 7.38
N LEU A 176 7.11 7.31 6.06
CA LEU A 176 8.28 7.87 5.38
C LEU A 176 8.56 9.30 5.83
N THR A 177 7.53 10.13 6.02
CA THR A 177 7.67 11.50 6.50
C THR A 177 8.27 11.53 7.92
N LYS A 178 7.80 10.66 8.83
CA LYS A 178 8.37 10.54 10.18
C LYS A 178 9.85 10.12 10.12
N LEU A 179 10.20 9.15 9.27
CA LEU A 179 11.59 8.72 9.08
C LEU A 179 12.46 9.86 8.52
N PHE A 180 11.94 10.65 7.58
CA PHE A 180 12.65 11.79 6.99
C PHE A 180 12.85 12.92 8.00
N CYS A 181 11.84 13.23 8.81
CA CYS A 181 11.94 14.20 9.88
C CYS A 181 12.91 13.75 10.99
N HIS A 182 12.94 12.46 11.32
CA HIS A 182 13.94 11.91 12.25
C HIS A 182 15.36 12.03 11.71
N TYR A 183 15.55 11.80 10.41
CA TYR A 183 16.87 11.92 9.74
C TYR A 183 17.37 13.36 9.67
N SER A 184 16.50 14.33 9.36
CA SER A 184 16.91 15.72 9.10
C SER A 184 16.05 16.73 9.88
N PRO A 185 16.68 17.47 10.85
CA PRO A 185 16.01 18.56 11.54
C PRO A 185 15.54 19.70 10.62
N GLU A 186 16.12 19.86 9.43
CA GLU A 186 15.66 20.82 8.43
C GLU A 186 14.32 20.40 7.84
N ILE A 187 14.17 19.09 7.53
CA ILE A 187 12.90 18.52 7.04
C ILE A 187 11.82 18.59 8.12
N ALA A 188 12.17 18.31 9.37
CA ALA A 188 11.27 18.36 10.52
C ALA A 188 10.59 19.73 10.71
N LYS A 189 11.20 20.83 10.25
CA LYS A 189 10.57 22.17 10.28
C LYS A 189 9.31 22.26 9.40
N HIS A 190 9.17 21.37 8.43
CA HIS A 190 8.05 21.30 7.49
C HIS A 190 7.15 20.08 7.75
N GLU A 191 7.29 19.40 8.89
CA GLU A 191 6.60 18.14 9.20
C GLU A 191 5.09 18.24 8.99
N GLN A 192 4.45 19.28 9.51
CA GLN A 192 2.99 19.45 9.40
C GLN A 192 2.52 19.53 7.95
N GLU A 193 3.23 20.24 7.08
CA GLU A 193 2.89 20.36 5.67
C GLU A 193 3.21 19.09 4.90
N LEU A 194 4.37 18.47 5.18
CA LEU A 194 4.75 17.19 4.61
C LEU A 194 3.75 16.10 4.97
N MET A 195 3.29 15.99 6.22
CA MET A 195 2.30 15.00 6.64
C MET A 195 0.97 15.14 5.91
N ARG A 196 0.50 16.39 5.64
CA ARG A 196 -0.71 16.60 4.85
C ARG A 196 -0.58 16.14 3.39
N LEU A 197 0.62 16.26 2.81
CA LEU A 197 0.89 15.88 1.42
C LEU A 197 1.27 14.40 1.28
N ALA A 198 1.81 13.80 2.34
CA ALA A 198 2.32 12.44 2.37
C ALA A 198 1.25 11.39 2.03
N VAL A 199 0.06 11.52 2.64
CA VAL A 199 -1.09 10.64 2.38
C VAL A 199 -1.48 10.70 0.91
N SER A 200 -1.61 11.92 0.39
CA SER A 200 -1.95 12.16 -1.02
C SER A 200 -0.90 11.55 -1.97
N PHE A 201 0.38 11.61 -1.62
CA PHE A 201 1.43 10.96 -2.40
C PHE A 201 1.20 9.45 -2.52
N GLY A 202 0.98 8.76 -1.41
CA GLY A 202 0.69 7.32 -1.40
C GLY A 202 -0.57 6.99 -2.20
N GLN A 203 -1.67 7.74 -1.97
CA GLN A 203 -2.94 7.58 -2.69
C GLN A 203 -2.76 7.72 -4.20
N GLY A 204 -2.01 8.73 -4.67
CA GLY A 204 -1.74 8.93 -6.11
C GLY A 204 -1.00 7.76 -6.76
N LEU A 205 -0.02 7.18 -6.06
CA LEU A 205 0.69 5.99 -6.54
C LEU A 205 -0.24 4.78 -6.58
N GLN A 206 -1.03 4.54 -5.53
CA GLN A 206 -1.93 3.39 -5.46
C GLN A 206 -3.08 3.50 -6.45
N MET A 207 -3.71 4.68 -6.60
CA MET A 207 -4.73 4.89 -7.65
C MET A 207 -4.16 4.63 -9.05
N THR A 208 -2.91 5.04 -9.31
CA THR A 208 -2.26 4.76 -10.58
C THR A 208 -2.09 3.25 -10.82
N ASN A 209 -1.76 2.48 -9.79
CA ASN A 209 -1.69 1.01 -9.88
C ASN A 209 -3.08 0.41 -10.14
N ILE A 210 -4.10 0.81 -9.39
CA ILE A 210 -5.48 0.36 -9.59
C ILE A 210 -5.93 0.62 -11.04
N LEU A 211 -5.72 1.84 -11.55
CA LEU A 211 -6.10 2.20 -12.91
C LEU A 211 -5.33 1.42 -13.99
N LYS A 212 -4.09 1.06 -13.73
CA LYS A 212 -3.27 0.23 -14.62
C LYS A 212 -3.73 -1.23 -14.64
N ASP A 213 -4.09 -1.76 -13.46
CA ASP A 213 -4.30 -3.18 -13.23
C ASP A 213 -5.79 -3.59 -13.24
N ILE A 214 -6.72 -2.69 -13.65
CA ILE A 214 -8.18 -2.92 -13.70
C ILE A 214 -8.56 -4.31 -14.24
N TRP A 215 -7.92 -4.74 -15.34
CA TRP A 215 -8.24 -6.00 -16.01
C TRP A 215 -7.64 -7.23 -15.33
N ASP A 216 -6.52 -7.06 -14.65
CA ASP A 216 -5.92 -8.14 -13.87
C ASP A 216 -6.70 -8.34 -12.57
N ASP A 217 -7.21 -7.26 -11.95
CA ASP A 217 -8.09 -7.30 -10.79
C ASP A 217 -9.47 -7.90 -11.16
N ALA A 218 -10.05 -7.48 -12.29
CA ALA A 218 -11.32 -8.02 -12.78
C ALA A 218 -11.29 -9.54 -13.00
N LYS A 219 -10.18 -10.10 -13.49
CA LYS A 219 -9.98 -11.55 -13.62
C LYS A 219 -10.01 -12.28 -12.27
N ARG A 220 -9.59 -11.60 -11.19
CA ARG A 220 -9.67 -12.11 -9.81
C ARG A 220 -11.04 -11.89 -9.18
N GLY A 221 -11.98 -11.27 -9.90
CA GLY A 221 -13.33 -10.95 -9.42
C GLY A 221 -13.38 -9.71 -8.53
N VAL A 222 -12.36 -8.84 -8.60
CA VAL A 222 -12.22 -7.62 -7.79
C VAL A 222 -12.26 -6.40 -8.69
N CYS A 223 -13.02 -5.38 -8.30
CA CYS A 223 -13.05 -4.07 -8.92
C CYS A 223 -12.86 -2.98 -7.85
N TRP A 224 -11.74 -2.28 -7.90
CA TRP A 224 -11.43 -1.18 -6.98
C TRP A 224 -12.00 0.17 -7.44
N LEU A 225 -12.70 0.23 -8.57
CA LEU A 225 -13.25 1.47 -9.09
C LEU A 225 -14.50 1.88 -8.28
N PRO A 226 -14.71 3.20 -8.02
CA PRO A 226 -15.88 3.67 -7.28
C PRO A 226 -17.13 3.70 -8.16
N GLN A 227 -18.14 2.94 -7.81
CA GLN A 227 -19.44 2.84 -8.52
C GLN A 227 -20.14 4.20 -8.65
N GLU A 228 -19.97 5.10 -7.68
CA GLU A 228 -20.50 6.45 -7.68
C GLU A 228 -20.25 7.18 -9.01
N ILE A 229 -18.99 7.24 -9.47
CA ILE A 229 -18.60 7.91 -10.71
C ILE A 229 -19.29 7.28 -11.93
N PHE A 230 -19.43 5.96 -11.95
CA PHE A 230 -19.96 5.23 -13.09
C PHE A 230 -21.47 5.23 -13.11
N SER A 231 -22.13 5.15 -11.94
CA SER A 231 -23.59 5.28 -11.81
C SER A 231 -24.11 6.64 -12.28
N GLU A 232 -23.40 7.73 -11.95
CA GLU A 232 -23.72 9.06 -12.46
C GLU A 232 -23.71 9.14 -14.01
N LEU A 233 -22.90 8.31 -14.64
CA LEU A 233 -22.80 8.21 -16.10
C LEU A 233 -23.79 7.20 -16.70
N GLY A 234 -24.52 6.45 -15.85
CA GLY A 234 -25.42 5.38 -16.29
C GLY A 234 -24.70 4.07 -16.65
N TYR A 235 -23.52 3.83 -16.10
CA TYR A 235 -22.74 2.60 -16.30
C TYR A 235 -22.67 1.77 -15.01
N ASP A 236 -22.94 0.46 -15.12
CA ASP A 236 -22.84 -0.49 -14.01
C ASP A 236 -21.52 -1.26 -14.08
N LEU A 237 -20.64 -1.06 -13.08
CA LEU A 237 -19.35 -1.75 -12.98
C LEU A 237 -19.46 -3.26 -12.81
N ALA A 238 -20.60 -3.79 -12.33
CA ALA A 238 -20.82 -5.23 -12.25
C ALA A 238 -20.84 -5.91 -13.64
N THR A 239 -21.05 -5.12 -14.71
CA THR A 239 -21.02 -5.58 -16.11
C THR A 239 -19.65 -5.44 -16.77
N LEU A 240 -18.64 -4.99 -16.02
CA LEU A 240 -17.30 -4.72 -16.57
C LEU A 240 -16.59 -5.99 -17.04
N THR A 241 -16.25 -6.05 -18.32
CA THR A 241 -15.42 -7.10 -18.90
C THR A 241 -14.37 -6.50 -19.83
N PRO A 242 -13.23 -7.20 -20.08
CA PRO A 242 -12.19 -6.72 -21.00
C PRO A 242 -12.67 -6.46 -22.43
N GLU A 243 -13.79 -7.07 -22.83
CA GLU A 243 -14.41 -6.93 -24.15
C GLU A 243 -15.37 -5.75 -24.22
N THR A 244 -15.68 -5.13 -23.07
CA THR A 244 -16.63 -4.02 -23.01
C THR A 244 -16.00 -2.75 -23.59
N ASP A 245 -16.48 -2.30 -24.74
CA ASP A 245 -16.13 -1.00 -25.32
C ASP A 245 -17.24 0.01 -25.04
N SER A 246 -17.22 0.63 -23.87
CA SER A 246 -18.20 1.62 -23.42
C SER A 246 -17.60 3.03 -23.38
N ALA A 247 -18.25 3.98 -24.07
CA ALA A 247 -17.92 5.40 -23.99
C ALA A 247 -18.14 5.96 -22.57
N LEU A 248 -19.16 5.45 -21.86
CA LEU A 248 -19.46 5.85 -20.48
C LEU A 248 -18.35 5.38 -19.53
N PHE A 249 -17.88 4.13 -19.68
CA PHE A 249 -16.75 3.61 -18.91
C PHE A 249 -15.50 4.46 -19.12
N ARG A 250 -15.15 4.80 -20.38
CA ARG A 250 -13.98 5.64 -20.68
C ARG A 250 -14.10 7.06 -20.10
N THR A 251 -15.33 7.59 -20.02
CA THR A 251 -15.58 8.88 -19.37
C THR A 251 -15.32 8.78 -17.87
N GLY A 252 -15.82 7.74 -17.17
CA GLY A 252 -15.55 7.48 -15.76
C GLY A 252 -14.06 7.29 -15.49
N LEU A 253 -13.38 6.49 -16.32
CA LEU A 253 -11.93 6.29 -16.24
C LEU A 253 -11.16 7.60 -16.39
N THR A 254 -11.61 8.51 -17.27
CA THR A 254 -10.99 9.84 -17.42
C THR A 254 -11.15 10.70 -16.17
N ARG A 255 -12.29 10.62 -15.47
CA ARG A 255 -12.51 11.33 -14.19
C ARG A 255 -11.56 10.78 -13.10
N LEU A 256 -11.39 9.47 -13.02
CA LEU A 256 -10.46 8.85 -12.06
C LEU A 256 -8.99 9.19 -12.35
N ILE A 257 -8.59 9.25 -13.62
CA ILE A 257 -7.26 9.71 -14.02
C ILE A 257 -7.04 11.16 -13.53
N ALA A 258 -8.06 12.03 -13.61
CA ALA A 258 -7.95 13.41 -13.12
C ALA A 258 -7.76 13.46 -11.60
N ILE A 259 -8.48 12.63 -10.82
CA ILE A 259 -8.30 12.52 -9.36
C ILE A 259 -6.87 12.05 -9.03
N ALA A 260 -6.42 10.97 -9.65
CA ALA A 260 -5.05 10.46 -9.44
C ALA A 260 -4.00 11.51 -9.80
N GLN A 261 -4.20 12.28 -10.89
CA GLN A 261 -3.32 13.38 -11.27
C GLN A 261 -3.27 14.49 -10.21
N GLY A 262 -4.39 14.80 -9.56
CA GLY A 262 -4.44 15.74 -8.44
C GLY A 262 -3.58 15.29 -7.27
N HIS A 263 -3.66 14.02 -6.89
CA HIS A 263 -2.78 13.41 -5.88
C HIS A 263 -1.30 13.47 -6.28
N LEU A 264 -0.98 13.21 -7.55
CA LEU A 264 0.41 13.29 -8.03
C LEU A 264 0.93 14.75 -8.07
N ALA A 265 0.06 15.76 -8.22
CA ALA A 265 0.46 17.16 -8.05
C ALA A 265 0.84 17.46 -6.60
N ASN A 266 0.11 16.90 -5.61
CA ASN A 266 0.49 16.98 -4.20
C ASN A 266 1.80 16.24 -3.91
N ALA A 267 2.06 15.13 -4.59
CA ALA A 267 3.33 14.40 -4.49
C ALA A 267 4.52 15.24 -5.01
N LEU A 268 4.31 16.05 -6.05
CA LEU A 268 5.32 17.02 -6.47
C LEU A 268 5.55 18.08 -5.39
N ALA A 269 4.49 18.68 -4.85
CA ALA A 269 4.58 19.68 -3.79
C ALA A 269 5.31 19.12 -2.56
N TYR A 270 5.02 17.87 -2.15
CA TYR A 270 5.78 17.15 -1.12
C TYR A 270 7.27 17.10 -1.43
N THR A 271 7.61 16.72 -2.66
CA THR A 271 9.01 16.57 -3.08
C THR A 271 9.74 17.93 -3.11
N GLU A 272 9.04 19.00 -3.45
CA GLU A 272 9.58 20.37 -3.51
C GLU A 272 9.85 20.95 -2.12
N LEU A 273 9.18 20.46 -1.06
CA LEU A 273 9.47 20.80 0.35
C LEU A 273 10.74 20.15 0.88
N LEU A 274 11.18 19.03 0.29
CA LEU A 274 12.45 18.42 0.68
C LEU A 274 13.62 19.34 0.29
N PRO A 275 14.66 19.48 1.14
CA PRO A 275 15.81 20.35 0.84
C PRO A 275 16.46 19.98 -0.49
N SER A 276 16.85 20.99 -1.28
CA SER A 276 17.41 20.79 -2.63
C SER A 276 18.74 20.06 -2.64
N HIS A 277 19.48 20.07 -1.53
CA HIS A 277 20.74 19.35 -1.36
C HIS A 277 20.53 17.87 -1.02
N GLU A 278 19.34 17.46 -0.51
CA GLU A 278 18.96 16.08 -0.25
C GLU A 278 18.55 15.36 -1.56
N VAL A 279 19.53 15.26 -2.46
CA VAL A 279 19.34 14.77 -3.83
C VAL A 279 18.79 13.35 -3.85
N GLY A 280 19.30 12.47 -2.97
CA GLY A 280 18.88 11.08 -2.91
C GLY A 280 17.42 10.93 -2.52
N MET A 281 16.95 11.66 -1.51
CA MET A 281 15.57 11.66 -1.07
C MET A 281 14.63 12.21 -2.16
N ARG A 282 15.02 13.29 -2.81
CA ARG A 282 14.27 13.85 -3.93
C ARG A 282 14.20 12.88 -5.11
N GLN A 283 15.28 12.16 -5.41
CA GLN A 283 15.30 11.13 -6.46
C GLN A 283 14.40 9.94 -6.12
N PHE A 284 14.39 9.48 -4.87
CA PHE A 284 13.47 8.47 -4.38
C PHE A 284 12.01 8.84 -4.69
N CYS A 285 11.59 10.05 -4.36
CA CYS A 285 10.26 10.57 -4.64
C CYS A 285 10.00 10.75 -6.15
N LEU A 286 10.92 11.43 -6.86
CA LEU A 286 10.75 11.81 -8.27
C LEU A 286 10.67 10.61 -9.21
N TRP A 287 11.36 9.50 -8.91
CA TRP A 287 11.29 8.32 -9.77
C TRP A 287 9.92 7.66 -9.67
N ALA A 288 9.39 7.51 -8.46
CA ALA A 288 8.04 6.99 -8.25
C ALA A 288 6.98 7.89 -8.91
N LEU A 289 7.04 9.21 -8.64
CA LEU A 289 6.16 10.21 -9.20
C LEU A 289 6.20 10.23 -10.74
N GLY A 290 7.39 10.28 -11.32
CA GLY A 290 7.54 10.33 -12.78
C GLY A 290 7.02 9.07 -13.47
N MET A 291 7.24 7.89 -12.90
CA MET A 291 6.68 6.64 -13.42
C MET A 291 5.16 6.63 -13.34
N ALA A 292 4.56 7.13 -12.24
CA ALA A 292 3.11 7.22 -12.09
C ALA A 292 2.48 8.17 -13.11
N VAL A 293 3.01 9.38 -13.27
CA VAL A 293 2.52 10.37 -14.26
C VAL A 293 2.56 9.80 -15.68
N LEU A 294 3.68 9.14 -16.06
CA LEU A 294 3.82 8.55 -17.39
C LEU A 294 2.86 7.36 -17.59
N THR A 295 2.55 6.61 -16.53
CA THR A 295 1.55 5.53 -16.57
C THR A 295 0.15 6.11 -16.78
N LEU A 296 -0.26 7.11 -16.00
CA LEU A 296 -1.56 7.77 -16.19
C LEU A 296 -1.69 8.36 -17.61
N LYS A 297 -0.63 9.00 -18.11
CA LYS A 297 -0.60 9.51 -19.49
C LYS A 297 -0.82 8.39 -20.50
N LYS A 298 -0.20 7.24 -20.31
CA LYS A 298 -0.35 6.09 -21.21
C LYS A 298 -1.75 5.50 -21.17
N ILE A 299 -2.37 5.40 -19.97
CA ILE A 299 -3.77 5.01 -19.81
C ILE A 299 -4.68 6.01 -20.53
N ARG A 300 -4.47 7.33 -20.34
CA ARG A 300 -5.25 8.38 -20.98
C ARG A 300 -5.18 8.36 -22.50
N GLN A 301 -4.01 7.99 -23.04
CA GLN A 301 -3.79 7.86 -24.49
C GLN A 301 -4.40 6.57 -25.08
N ASN A 302 -4.66 5.57 -24.25
CA ASN A 302 -5.20 4.28 -24.67
C ASN A 302 -6.33 3.84 -23.74
N LEU A 303 -7.45 4.57 -23.70
CA LEU A 303 -8.60 4.25 -22.87
C LEU A 303 -9.32 2.95 -23.26
N HIS A 304 -8.96 2.35 -24.40
CA HIS A 304 -9.47 1.06 -24.89
C HIS A 304 -8.58 -0.13 -24.48
N PHE A 305 -7.58 0.09 -23.61
CA PHE A 305 -6.74 -1.02 -23.18
C PHE A 305 -7.59 -2.09 -22.46
N ASN A 306 -7.24 -3.33 -22.66
CA ASN A 306 -7.88 -4.50 -22.04
C ASN A 306 -6.89 -5.45 -21.34
N ARG A 307 -5.64 -5.03 -21.22
CA ARG A 307 -4.56 -5.72 -20.52
C ARG A 307 -3.56 -4.70 -19.99
N SER A 308 -3.05 -4.91 -18.77
CA SER A 308 -2.10 -3.98 -18.11
C SER A 308 -0.81 -3.75 -18.94
N GLU A 309 -0.37 -4.75 -19.75
CA GLU A 309 0.81 -4.63 -20.59
C GLU A 309 0.72 -3.48 -21.61
N GLN A 310 -0.48 -3.17 -22.08
CA GLN A 310 -0.71 -2.14 -23.11
C GLN A 310 -0.45 -0.72 -22.57
N VAL A 311 -0.53 -0.55 -21.24
CA VAL A 311 -0.35 0.73 -20.55
C VAL A 311 0.91 0.77 -19.68
N LYS A 312 1.71 -0.29 -19.65
CA LYS A 312 3.03 -0.30 -19.01
C LYS A 312 3.98 0.69 -19.68
N ILE A 313 4.71 1.46 -18.88
CA ILE A 313 5.74 2.37 -19.38
C ILE A 313 6.95 1.58 -19.90
N SER A 314 7.62 2.11 -20.91
CA SER A 314 8.80 1.48 -21.48
C SER A 314 10.04 1.64 -20.58
N ARG A 315 11.02 0.74 -20.73
CA ARG A 315 12.32 0.88 -20.07
C ARG A 315 13.02 2.19 -20.46
N THR A 316 12.80 2.70 -21.66
CA THR A 316 13.33 4.00 -22.11
C THR A 316 12.68 5.14 -21.33
N SER A 317 11.36 5.09 -21.08
CA SER A 317 10.65 6.08 -20.26
C SER A 317 11.18 6.09 -18.82
N VAL A 318 11.41 4.91 -18.24
CA VAL A 318 12.02 4.80 -16.89
C VAL A 318 13.42 5.44 -16.87
N LYS A 319 14.28 5.12 -17.84
CA LYS A 319 15.62 5.72 -17.96
C LYS A 319 15.54 7.24 -18.12
N ALA A 320 14.62 7.74 -18.96
CA ALA A 320 14.41 9.19 -19.14
C ALA A 320 14.01 9.86 -17.82
N THR A 321 13.08 9.27 -17.05
CA THR A 321 12.70 9.78 -15.71
C THR A 321 13.92 9.86 -14.79
N ILE A 322 14.74 8.81 -14.73
CA ILE A 322 15.96 8.76 -13.90
C ILE A 322 16.94 9.88 -14.31
N VAL A 323 17.23 10.02 -15.61
CA VAL A 323 18.18 11.04 -16.09
C VAL A 323 17.65 12.44 -15.81
N THR A 324 16.38 12.71 -16.13
CA THR A 324 15.75 14.01 -15.91
C THR A 324 15.75 14.40 -14.43
N SER A 325 15.40 13.49 -13.53
CA SER A 325 15.40 13.75 -12.09
C SER A 325 16.82 13.98 -11.54
N ARG A 326 17.84 13.29 -12.07
CA ARG A 326 19.24 13.52 -11.70
C ARG A 326 19.74 14.90 -12.11
N LEU A 327 19.34 15.36 -13.29
CA LEU A 327 19.78 16.66 -13.82
C LEU A 327 19.03 17.83 -13.18
N LEU A 328 17.74 17.69 -12.96
CA LEU A 328 16.85 18.80 -12.59
C LEU A 328 16.34 18.72 -11.14
N GLY A 329 16.60 17.63 -10.42
CA GLY A 329 16.02 17.34 -9.11
C GLY A 329 16.33 18.38 -8.01
N ARG A 330 17.33 19.24 -8.21
CA ARG A 330 17.68 20.32 -7.28
C ARG A 330 16.90 21.62 -7.48
N HIS A 331 16.14 21.75 -8.59
CA HIS A 331 15.51 22.99 -9.00
C HIS A 331 14.00 22.86 -9.07
N ASN A 332 13.26 23.36 -8.05
CA ASN A 332 11.81 23.27 -7.98
C ASN A 332 11.12 23.76 -9.25
N GLY A 333 11.47 24.96 -9.77
CA GLY A 333 10.87 25.48 -10.99
C GLY A 333 11.08 24.59 -12.23
N ALA A 334 12.22 23.90 -12.32
CA ALA A 334 12.46 22.93 -13.39
C ALA A 334 11.61 21.65 -13.20
N LEU A 335 11.44 21.19 -11.96
CA LEU A 335 10.58 20.05 -11.62
C LEU A 335 9.13 20.34 -11.96
N THR A 336 8.60 21.47 -11.53
CA THR A 336 7.24 21.94 -11.88
C THR A 336 7.05 22.01 -13.40
N PHE A 337 8.04 22.60 -14.14
CA PHE A 337 7.96 22.65 -15.60
C PHE A 337 7.92 21.25 -16.24
N VAL A 338 8.81 20.35 -15.84
CA VAL A 338 8.87 18.95 -16.35
C VAL A 338 7.58 18.19 -16.02
N PHE A 339 7.08 18.32 -14.80
CA PHE A 339 5.80 17.73 -14.39
C PHE A 339 4.65 18.22 -15.26
N ASN A 340 4.53 19.53 -15.48
CA ASN A 340 3.50 20.11 -16.32
C ASN A 340 3.60 19.64 -17.79
N VAL A 341 4.81 19.46 -18.31
CA VAL A 341 5.03 18.90 -19.66
C VAL A 341 4.63 17.42 -19.70
N ALA A 342 5.02 16.64 -18.71
CA ALA A 342 4.68 15.21 -18.61
C ALA A 342 3.16 15.02 -18.46
N SER A 343 2.49 15.87 -17.70
CA SER A 343 1.05 15.85 -17.44
C SER A 343 0.18 16.44 -18.56
N ARG A 344 0.77 16.94 -19.66
CA ARG A 344 -0.01 17.47 -20.77
C ARG A 344 -0.99 16.43 -21.32
N GLY A 345 -2.27 16.81 -21.39
CA GLY A 345 -3.37 15.94 -21.82
C GLY A 345 -4.01 15.10 -20.70
N LEU A 346 -3.48 15.19 -19.47
CA LEU A 346 -4.20 14.79 -18.28
C LEU A 346 -5.07 15.96 -17.84
N THR A 347 -6.33 15.68 -17.51
CA THR A 347 -7.26 16.68 -16.98
C THR A 347 -6.94 16.94 -15.50
N THR A 348 -7.15 18.16 -15.04
CA THR A 348 -7.19 18.47 -13.61
C THR A 348 -8.54 18.02 -13.05
N PRO A 349 -8.59 17.55 -11.78
CA PRO A 349 -9.85 17.19 -11.17
C PRO A 349 -10.79 18.39 -11.08
N ASP A 350 -12.09 18.15 -11.18
CA ASP A 350 -13.09 19.15 -10.84
C ASP A 350 -12.87 19.59 -9.39
N TRP A 351 -13.09 20.88 -9.10
CA TRP A 351 -12.80 21.47 -7.81
C TRP A 351 -13.48 20.76 -6.61
N HIS A 352 -14.59 20.05 -6.84
CA HIS A 352 -15.23 19.21 -5.82
C HIS A 352 -14.32 18.12 -5.26
N TYR A 353 -13.40 17.58 -6.05
CA TYR A 353 -12.40 16.60 -5.64
C TYR A 353 -11.13 17.23 -5.06
N SER A 354 -10.86 18.50 -5.33
CA SER A 354 -9.72 19.21 -4.73
C SER A 354 -9.85 19.39 -3.22
N THR A 355 -11.07 19.35 -2.68
CA THR A 355 -11.37 19.33 -1.23
C THR A 355 -10.99 17.99 -0.59
N PHE A 356 -11.04 16.88 -1.30
CA PHE A 356 -10.56 15.59 -0.83
C PHE A 356 -9.03 15.56 -0.72
N LEU A 357 -8.33 16.25 -1.61
CA LEU A 357 -6.87 16.33 -1.64
C LEU A 357 -6.28 17.13 -0.47
N SER A 358 -7.10 17.87 0.27
CA SER A 358 -6.66 18.72 1.38
C SER A 358 -6.89 18.14 2.78
N SER A 359 -7.48 16.94 2.91
CA SER A 359 -7.98 16.44 4.19
C SER A 359 -7.32 15.15 4.68
N ALA A 360 -6.01 15.20 4.94
CA ALA A 360 -5.36 14.22 5.84
C ALA A 360 -6.07 14.16 7.20
N ASP A 361 -6.67 15.26 7.65
CA ASP A 361 -7.42 15.37 8.90
C ASP A 361 -8.64 14.43 9.02
N ARG A 362 -9.13 13.85 7.92
CA ARG A 362 -10.31 12.95 7.94
C ARG A 362 -9.95 11.51 8.30
N PHE A 363 -8.71 11.06 8.07
CA PHE A 363 -8.31 9.68 8.33
C PHE A 363 -7.75 9.49 9.74
N THR A 364 -7.12 10.51 10.31
CA THR A 364 -6.61 10.49 11.69
C THR A 364 -7.72 10.49 12.73
N SER A 365 -8.87 11.14 12.49
CA SER A 365 -10.01 11.15 13.40
C SER A 365 -10.79 9.83 13.47
N ASN A 366 -10.64 8.93 12.48
CA ASN A 366 -11.30 7.61 12.48
C ASN A 366 -10.48 6.51 13.15
N CYS A 367 -9.17 6.73 13.41
CA CYS A 367 -8.38 5.78 14.22
C CYS A 367 -8.86 5.77 15.69
N ASP A 368 -9.36 6.89 16.21
CA ASP A 368 -9.95 6.99 17.56
C ASP A 368 -11.31 6.24 17.63
N GLY A 369 -12.04 6.13 16.53
CA GLY A 369 -13.30 5.37 16.44
C GLY A 369 -13.13 3.85 16.50
N LEU A 370 -12.00 3.31 16.05
CA LEU A 370 -11.68 1.88 16.13
C LEU A 370 -11.37 1.43 17.57
N SER A 371 -10.85 2.33 18.41
CA SER A 371 -10.68 2.08 19.86
C SER A 371 -12.02 1.96 20.58
N SER A 372 -13.04 2.73 20.18
CA SER A 372 -14.37 2.67 20.80
C SER A 372 -15.22 1.49 20.33
N ALA A 373 -15.03 1.03 19.09
CA ALA A 373 -15.71 -0.16 18.56
C ALA A 373 -15.22 -1.47 19.23
N LYS A 374 -13.94 -1.54 19.64
CA LYS A 374 -13.43 -2.66 20.44
C LYS A 374 -14.11 -2.78 21.81
N SER A 375 -14.51 -1.66 22.43
CA SER A 375 -15.24 -1.68 23.71
C SER A 375 -16.69 -2.18 23.57
N THR A 376 -17.31 -1.98 22.42
CA THR A 376 -18.71 -2.38 22.18
C THR A 376 -18.82 -3.84 21.78
N LEU A 377 -17.83 -4.39 21.07
CA LEU A 377 -17.78 -5.83 20.71
C LEU A 377 -17.37 -6.71 21.90
N ALA A 378 -16.49 -6.24 22.78
CA ALA A 378 -16.13 -6.94 24.01
C ALA A 378 -17.30 -7.00 25.00
N SER A 379 -18.21 -6.00 24.99
CA SER A 379 -19.39 -5.98 25.82
C SER A 379 -20.54 -6.88 25.32
N SER A 380 -20.54 -7.25 24.03
CA SER A 380 -21.57 -8.13 23.43
C SER A 380 -21.22 -9.62 23.54
N ALA A 381 -19.97 -9.97 23.82
CA ALA A 381 -19.52 -11.37 23.95
C ALA A 381 -19.67 -11.94 25.38
N CYS A 382 -20.06 -11.10 26.37
CA CYS A 382 -20.21 -11.50 27.78
C CYS A 382 -21.68 -11.78 28.22
N ILE A 383 -22.64 -11.89 27.32
CA ILE A 383 -24.06 -12.13 27.69
C ILE A 383 -24.60 -13.42 27.04
N HIS A 384 -23.88 -14.53 27.12
CA HIS A 384 -24.45 -15.84 26.82
C HIS A 384 -23.76 -16.97 27.58
N ASP A 385 -23.63 -16.84 28.92
CA ASP A 385 -23.37 -17.95 29.79
C ASP A 385 -23.94 -17.66 31.18
N VAL A 386 -25.25 -17.73 31.33
CA VAL A 386 -25.93 -18.06 32.61
C VAL A 386 -27.33 -18.54 32.26
N VAL A 387 -27.67 -19.70 32.77
CA VAL A 387 -28.98 -20.40 32.95
C VAL A 387 -29.07 -21.69 32.15
N HIS A 388 -28.68 -22.79 32.77
CA HIS A 388 -29.56 -23.92 33.11
C HIS A 388 -28.75 -25.04 33.80
N THR A 389 -28.78 -25.00 35.12
CA THR A 389 -28.69 -26.20 35.97
C THR A 389 -30.04 -26.27 36.68
N GLU A 390 -30.66 -27.39 36.60
CA GLU A 390 -31.45 -28.16 37.56
C GLU A 390 -32.62 -28.92 36.90
N GLY A 391 -32.72 -30.21 37.27
CA GLY A 391 -33.95 -30.94 37.11
C GLY A 391 -33.76 -32.42 36.74
N THR A 392 -33.29 -33.21 37.69
CA THR A 392 -33.41 -34.66 37.82
C THR A 392 -34.74 -35.26 37.34
N GLN A 393 -34.74 -36.37 36.59
CA GLN A 393 -35.29 -37.69 36.98
C GLN A 393 -35.50 -38.60 35.76
N SER A 394 -34.87 -39.77 35.80
CA SER A 394 -35.28 -40.99 35.07
C SER A 394 -36.46 -41.61 35.79
N PRO A 395 -37.38 -42.43 35.19
CA PRO A 395 -36.98 -43.78 34.83
C PRO A 395 -37.69 -44.42 33.58
N ALA A 396 -36.99 -45.46 33.13
CA ALA A 396 -37.44 -46.78 32.67
C ALA A 396 -38.47 -46.97 31.52
N ALA A 397 -38.01 -47.79 30.58
CA ALA A 397 -38.59 -48.98 30.00
C ALA A 397 -39.72 -48.87 28.95
N ASP A 398 -39.47 -49.49 27.90
CA ASP A 398 -40.15 -50.52 27.16
C ASP A 398 -40.42 -50.28 25.67
N SER A 399 -39.75 -51.13 24.95
CA SER A 399 -40.17 -52.00 23.84
C SER A 399 -41.05 -51.51 22.69
N ASN A 400 -40.58 -51.94 21.51
CA ASN A 400 -41.34 -52.35 20.32
C ASN A 400 -41.96 -51.25 19.41
N LEU A 401 -41.34 -51.00 18.33
CA LEU A 401 -41.60 -51.62 16.98
C LEU A 401 -40.63 -50.98 15.99
#